data_6c7af35ef4a35444108a991a71228b98
#
_entry.id   6c7af35ef4a35444108a991a71228b98
#
_cell.length_a   1.000
_cell.length_b   1.000
_cell.length_c   1.000
_cell.angle_alpha   90.00
_cell.angle_beta   90.00
_cell.angle_gamma   90.00
#
_symmetry.space_group_name_H-M   'P 1'
#
loop_
_entity.id
_entity.type
_entity.pdbx_description
1 polymer ?
#
loop_
_entity_poly.entity_id
_entity_poly.type
_entity_poly.pdbx_seq_one_letter_code
_entity_poly.pdbx_strand_id
1 'polypeptide(L)'
;RPGDNKWSMSLWGRDLDTGMAKWVYQMTPHDEWDYDGINEVILADQKVKGKMRKTAVHFDRNGFGYTMDRVTGELLVAEKYDPAVNWATGINMKTGLPERAAKYSTAANGEDVNTTGICPAALGSKDQQPAAFSPRTGLYYVPTNHVCMDYEPFEVEYVAGQPYVGATLNMFPAPGGTHMGNFIAWDAREGKIVWSNPERFSVWSGALATATDVVFYGTLEGYLKAVDAQTGRELWRFKTASGVIGNVNTYTHDGKQYVSVLSGVGGWAGIGMAIPDLENSSDGLGAVGAYKALSSWTNLGGVLSVFSL
;
A
#
# COMPACT_ATOMS: atom_id res chain seq x y z
N ARG A 1 13.54 -8.56 -18.55
CA ARG A 1 15.00 -8.65 -18.51
C ARG A 1 15.43 -9.82 -17.63
N PRO A 2 16.44 -10.62 -17.99
CA PRO A 2 16.92 -11.75 -17.17
C PRO A 2 17.66 -11.25 -15.93
N GLY A 3 17.78 -12.13 -14.91
CA GLY A 3 18.49 -11.85 -13.64
C GLY A 3 17.70 -11.01 -12.65
N ASP A 4 18.33 -10.68 -11.53
CA ASP A 4 17.69 -9.98 -10.40
C ASP A 4 17.33 -8.52 -10.67
N ASN A 5 17.79 -7.94 -11.77
CA ASN A 5 17.62 -6.52 -12.13
C ASN A 5 18.05 -5.57 -10.98
N LYS A 6 19.26 -5.82 -10.46
CA LYS A 6 19.85 -5.01 -9.38
C LYS A 6 20.06 -3.56 -9.88
N TRP A 7 19.60 -2.56 -9.21
CA TRP A 7 18.90 -2.57 -7.91
C TRP A 7 17.52 -1.92 -8.07
N SER A 8 16.61 -2.53 -8.80
CA SER A 8 15.20 -2.15 -8.80
C SER A 8 14.53 -2.58 -7.50
N MET A 9 13.36 -2.03 -7.17
CA MET A 9 12.58 -2.37 -5.96
C MET A 9 13.44 -2.42 -4.69
N SER A 10 14.22 -1.36 -4.42
CA SER A 10 15.25 -1.38 -3.38
C SER A 10 15.18 -0.19 -2.45
N LEU A 11 15.49 -0.44 -1.18
CA LEU A 11 15.79 0.59 -0.19
C LEU A 11 17.29 0.83 -0.11
N TRP A 12 17.69 2.11 0.05
CA TRP A 12 19.07 2.53 0.09
C TRP A 12 19.37 3.38 1.33
N GLY A 13 20.34 2.98 2.13
CA GLY A 13 20.97 3.88 3.10
C GLY A 13 22.15 4.58 2.44
N ARG A 14 22.08 5.91 2.34
CA ARG A 14 23.11 6.72 1.70
C ARG A 14 23.77 7.66 2.69
N ASP A 15 25.03 7.90 2.47
CA ASP A 15 25.79 8.96 3.15
C ASP A 15 25.33 10.32 2.66
N LEU A 16 25.01 11.24 3.57
CA LEU A 16 24.45 12.55 3.19
C LEU A 16 25.47 13.48 2.54
N ASP A 17 26.74 13.34 2.89
CA ASP A 17 27.79 14.24 2.38
C ASP A 17 28.32 13.80 1.01
N THR A 18 28.42 12.48 0.81
CA THR A 18 29.01 11.90 -0.41
C THR A 18 27.99 11.33 -1.39
N GLY A 19 26.76 11.08 -0.95
CA GLY A 19 25.74 10.37 -1.71
C GLY A 19 26.02 8.87 -1.91
N MET A 20 27.14 8.36 -1.40
CA MET A 20 27.52 6.96 -1.56
C MET A 20 26.60 6.03 -0.76
N ALA A 21 26.24 4.88 -1.35
CA ALA A 21 25.46 3.86 -0.65
C ALA A 21 26.29 3.20 0.46
N LYS A 22 25.75 3.18 1.67
CA LYS A 22 26.28 2.40 2.81
C LYS A 22 25.73 0.99 2.82
N TRP A 23 24.47 0.84 2.43
CA TRP A 23 23.79 -0.43 2.27
C TRP A 23 22.67 -0.32 1.25
N VAL A 24 22.26 -1.45 0.73
CA VAL A 24 21.09 -1.59 -0.15
C VAL A 24 20.39 -2.91 0.16
N TYR A 25 19.06 -2.90 0.11
CA TYR A 25 18.24 -4.09 0.22
C TYR A 25 17.21 -4.10 -0.91
N GLN A 26 17.21 -5.17 -1.71
CA GLN A 26 16.26 -5.36 -2.81
C GLN A 26 15.10 -6.24 -2.33
N MET A 27 13.90 -5.70 -2.31
CA MET A 27 12.71 -6.35 -1.75
C MET A 27 12.08 -7.33 -2.74
N THR A 28 12.05 -6.97 -4.03
CA THR A 28 11.50 -7.82 -5.10
C THR A 28 12.51 -7.97 -6.23
N PRO A 29 13.52 -8.87 -6.11
CA PRO A 29 14.41 -9.19 -7.24
C PRO A 29 13.61 -9.71 -8.42
N HIS A 30 13.96 -9.31 -9.64
CA HIS A 30 13.26 -9.73 -10.88
C HIS A 30 11.73 -9.59 -10.73
N ASP A 31 11.28 -8.38 -10.47
CA ASP A 31 9.85 -8.08 -10.37
C ASP A 31 9.14 -8.39 -11.68
N GLU A 32 8.07 -9.17 -11.58
CA GLU A 32 7.25 -9.66 -12.69
C GLU A 32 5.79 -9.16 -12.57
N TRP A 33 5.48 -8.36 -11.54
CA TRP A 33 4.11 -8.06 -11.12
C TRP A 33 3.82 -6.57 -10.98
N ASP A 34 4.80 -5.71 -11.28
CA ASP A 34 4.71 -4.25 -11.10
C ASP A 34 4.65 -3.82 -9.62
N TYR A 35 5.51 -4.45 -8.78
CA TYR A 35 5.61 -4.10 -7.36
C TYR A 35 6.61 -2.98 -7.06
N ASP A 36 6.79 -2.06 -8.01
CA ASP A 36 7.70 -0.92 -7.90
C ASP A 36 7.11 0.22 -7.06
N GLY A 37 6.98 -0.03 -5.76
CA GLY A 37 6.40 0.89 -4.78
C GLY A 37 7.20 2.18 -4.60
N ILE A 38 6.49 3.29 -4.46
CA ILE A 38 7.01 4.61 -4.06
C ILE A 38 6.72 4.90 -2.58
N ASN A 39 6.47 3.86 -1.82
CA ASN A 39 5.96 3.92 -0.46
C ASN A 39 7.00 4.53 0.48
N GLU A 40 6.52 5.24 1.47
CA GLU A 40 7.35 5.92 2.46
C GLU A 40 8.16 4.95 3.33
N VAL A 41 9.23 5.46 3.92
CA VAL A 41 10.01 4.80 4.97
C VAL A 41 9.85 5.58 6.27
N ILE A 42 9.32 4.95 7.31
CA ILE A 42 9.11 5.57 8.61
C ILE A 42 10.28 5.21 9.53
N LEU A 43 10.97 6.25 10.03
CA LEU A 43 12.11 6.09 10.91
C LEU A 43 11.68 6.19 12.37
N ALA A 44 12.01 5.17 13.16
CA ALA A 44 11.72 5.15 14.58
C ALA A 44 12.81 4.40 15.36
N ASP A 45 13.00 4.75 16.61
CA ASP A 45 13.87 4.00 17.52
C ASP A 45 12.99 3.06 18.35
N GLN A 46 13.20 1.76 18.18
CA GLN A 46 12.33 0.73 18.76
C GLN A 46 13.13 -0.45 19.33
N LYS A 47 12.55 -1.13 20.33
CA LYS A 47 13.12 -2.35 20.86
C LYS A 47 12.70 -3.54 20.01
N VAL A 48 13.60 -4.06 19.18
CA VAL A 48 13.38 -5.24 18.34
C VAL A 48 14.28 -6.38 18.83
N LYS A 49 13.69 -7.57 19.00
CA LYS A 49 14.40 -8.76 19.53
C LYS A 49 15.26 -8.46 20.78
N GLY A 50 14.67 -7.70 21.70
CA GLY A 50 15.30 -7.35 22.98
C GLY A 50 16.35 -6.23 22.96
N LYS A 51 16.71 -5.68 21.80
CA LYS A 51 17.71 -4.61 21.63
C LYS A 51 17.07 -3.34 21.07
N MET A 52 17.50 -2.18 21.58
CA MET A 52 17.14 -0.90 20.94
C MET A 52 17.81 -0.81 19.57
N ARG A 53 17.01 -0.52 18.55
CA ARG A 53 17.44 -0.40 17.16
C ARG A 53 16.96 0.93 16.58
N LYS A 54 17.76 1.53 15.77
CA LYS A 54 17.37 2.64 14.89
C LYS A 54 16.70 2.03 13.67
N THR A 55 15.37 1.93 13.67
CA THR A 55 14.67 1.22 12.62
C THR A 55 14.25 2.12 11.45
N ALA A 56 14.18 1.52 10.27
CA ALA A 56 13.47 1.97 9.10
C ALA A 56 12.37 0.95 8.83
N VAL A 57 11.12 1.38 8.87
CA VAL A 57 9.96 0.52 8.61
C VAL A 57 9.34 0.91 7.29
N HIS A 58 9.11 -0.07 6.44
CA HIS A 58 8.58 0.10 5.09
C HIS A 58 7.52 -0.94 4.79
N PHE A 59 6.39 -0.50 4.25
CA PHE A 59 5.30 -1.36 3.77
C PHE A 59 5.33 -1.33 2.24
N ASP A 60 5.86 -2.39 1.65
CA ASP A 60 6.08 -2.43 0.21
C ASP A 60 4.84 -2.87 -0.57
N ARG A 61 4.75 -2.48 -1.86
CA ARG A 61 3.70 -2.93 -2.78
C ARG A 61 3.54 -4.44 -2.80
N ASN A 62 4.64 -5.17 -2.69
CA ASN A 62 4.70 -6.62 -2.71
C ASN A 62 3.96 -7.30 -1.53
N GLY A 63 3.43 -6.52 -0.58
CA GLY A 63 2.61 -6.99 0.54
C GLY A 63 3.37 -7.43 1.78
N PHE A 64 4.69 -7.20 1.82
CA PHE A 64 5.51 -7.43 3.01
C PHE A 64 5.84 -6.11 3.71
N GLY A 65 5.71 -6.13 5.05
CA GLY A 65 6.20 -5.06 5.92
C GLY A 65 7.63 -5.39 6.37
N TYR A 66 8.55 -4.50 6.07
CA TYR A 66 9.98 -4.66 6.36
C TYR A 66 10.39 -3.77 7.52
N THR A 67 11.04 -4.35 8.53
CA THR A 67 11.71 -3.60 9.59
C THR A 67 13.21 -3.83 9.47
N MET A 68 13.95 -2.76 9.21
CA MET A 68 15.40 -2.81 9.01
C MET A 68 16.12 -1.95 10.06
N ASP A 69 17.33 -2.32 10.40
CA ASP A 69 18.25 -1.40 11.09
C ASP A 69 18.75 -0.37 10.07
N ARG A 70 18.37 0.91 10.25
CA ARG A 70 18.72 1.96 9.28
C ARG A 70 20.20 2.34 9.26
N VAL A 71 20.97 1.88 10.24
CA VAL A 71 22.42 2.14 10.31
C VAL A 71 23.19 1.11 9.49
N THR A 72 22.80 -0.16 9.61
CA THR A 72 23.54 -1.30 9.04
C THR A 72 22.90 -1.89 7.78
N GLY A 73 21.60 -1.66 7.57
CA GLY A 73 20.81 -2.34 6.55
C GLY A 73 20.39 -3.77 6.93
N GLU A 74 20.62 -4.20 8.19
CA GLU A 74 20.21 -5.52 8.67
C GLU A 74 18.69 -5.66 8.60
N LEU A 75 18.19 -6.71 7.94
CA LEU A 75 16.78 -7.06 7.93
C LEU A 75 16.41 -7.71 9.28
N LEU A 76 15.54 -7.04 10.04
CA LEU A 76 15.14 -7.49 11.37
C LEU A 76 13.84 -8.29 11.37
N VAL A 77 12.86 -7.82 10.58
CA VAL A 77 11.53 -8.43 10.42
C VAL A 77 11.10 -8.24 8.97
N ALA A 78 10.47 -9.27 8.38
CA ALA A 78 9.81 -9.18 7.09
C ALA A 78 8.61 -10.15 7.08
N GLU A 79 7.40 -9.63 7.20
CA GLU A 79 6.17 -10.42 7.31
C GLU A 79 5.05 -9.81 6.46
N LYS A 80 4.10 -10.64 6.03
CA LYS A 80 2.95 -10.21 5.25
C LYS A 80 2.03 -9.31 6.07
N TYR A 81 1.77 -8.09 5.60
CA TYR A 81 0.78 -7.21 6.21
C TYR A 81 -0.60 -7.28 5.53
N ASP A 82 -0.68 -7.99 4.40
CA ASP A 82 -1.93 -8.46 3.80
C ASP A 82 -1.90 -10.00 3.73
N PRO A 83 -2.85 -10.70 4.40
CA PRO A 83 -2.85 -12.15 4.43
C PRO A 83 -3.12 -12.82 3.07
N ALA A 84 -3.64 -12.09 2.07
CA ALA A 84 -3.88 -12.61 0.74
C ALA A 84 -2.60 -12.81 -0.09
N VAL A 85 -1.50 -12.17 0.27
CA VAL A 85 -0.22 -12.24 -0.45
C VAL A 85 0.20 -13.69 -0.73
N ASN A 86 0.39 -14.02 -1.99
CA ASN A 86 0.65 -15.41 -2.41
C ASN A 86 1.81 -15.60 -3.41
N TRP A 87 2.34 -14.52 -4.03
CA TRP A 87 3.46 -14.59 -4.96
C TRP A 87 4.75 -15.12 -4.31
N ALA A 88 4.86 -14.96 -2.98
CA ALA A 88 5.91 -15.55 -2.16
C ALA A 88 5.31 -16.13 -0.87
N THR A 89 5.87 -17.21 -0.37
CA THR A 89 5.45 -17.84 0.89
C THR A 89 5.96 -17.08 2.10
N GLY A 90 7.12 -16.43 1.98
CA GLY A 90 7.78 -15.64 3.01
C GLY A 90 9.06 -15.00 2.49
N ILE A 91 9.78 -14.33 3.39
CA ILE A 91 11.12 -13.81 3.16
C ILE A 91 12.11 -14.67 3.97
N ASN A 92 13.09 -15.23 3.31
CA ASN A 92 14.16 -15.98 3.99
C ASN A 92 15.05 -14.99 4.78
N MET A 93 14.92 -15.00 6.09
CA MET A 93 15.61 -14.03 6.97
C MET A 93 17.14 -14.17 7.00
N LYS A 94 17.70 -15.27 6.47
CA LYS A 94 19.16 -15.46 6.37
C LYS A 94 19.73 -14.83 5.10
N THR A 95 18.97 -14.90 4.01
CA THR A 95 19.42 -14.41 2.69
C THR A 95 18.79 -13.04 2.34
N GLY A 96 17.67 -12.68 2.98
CA GLY A 96 16.85 -11.52 2.63
C GLY A 96 16.01 -11.72 1.36
N LEU A 97 16.03 -12.91 0.74
CA LEU A 97 15.34 -13.14 -0.52
C LEU A 97 13.92 -13.69 -0.31
N PRO A 98 12.95 -13.31 -1.18
CA PRO A 98 11.62 -13.88 -1.15
C PRO A 98 11.63 -15.35 -1.57
N GLU A 99 10.85 -16.16 -0.87
CA GLU A 99 10.59 -17.56 -1.22
C GLU A 99 9.41 -17.62 -2.20
N ARG A 100 9.70 -17.45 -3.48
CA ARG A 100 8.70 -17.28 -4.55
C ARG A 100 7.86 -18.53 -4.74
N ALA A 101 6.58 -18.34 -4.99
CA ALA A 101 5.66 -19.39 -5.40
C ALA A 101 5.64 -19.48 -6.93
N ALA A 102 6.28 -20.54 -7.49
CA ALA A 102 6.46 -20.70 -8.93
C ALA A 102 5.15 -20.62 -9.74
N LYS A 103 4.02 -21.02 -9.14
CA LYS A 103 2.69 -20.94 -9.76
C LYS A 103 2.34 -19.52 -10.24
N TYR A 104 2.82 -18.50 -9.54
CA TYR A 104 2.48 -17.09 -9.78
C TYR A 104 3.56 -16.31 -10.54
N SER A 105 4.61 -17.00 -11.02
CA SER A 105 5.62 -16.40 -11.88
C SER A 105 5.09 -16.23 -13.31
N THR A 106 4.93 -15.01 -13.77
CA THR A 106 4.50 -14.70 -15.13
C THR A 106 5.60 -15.07 -16.14
N ALA A 107 6.87 -14.85 -15.76
CA ALA A 107 8.02 -15.23 -16.61
C ALA A 107 8.16 -16.75 -16.77
N ALA A 108 7.86 -17.54 -15.73
CA ALA A 108 7.92 -19.01 -15.82
C ALA A 108 6.73 -19.59 -16.60
N ASN A 109 5.55 -18.95 -16.51
CA ASN A 109 4.35 -19.39 -17.21
C ASN A 109 4.41 -19.04 -18.71
N GLY A 110 5.10 -17.95 -19.08
CA GLY A 110 5.38 -17.57 -20.45
C GLY A 110 4.56 -16.39 -20.95
N GLU A 111 4.96 -15.89 -22.11
CA GLU A 111 4.28 -14.83 -22.85
C GLU A 111 2.94 -15.33 -23.39
N ASP A 112 1.95 -14.44 -23.47
CA ASP A 112 0.56 -14.73 -23.87
C ASP A 112 -0.11 -15.84 -23.01
N VAL A 113 0.39 -16.05 -21.78
CA VAL A 113 -0.20 -16.97 -20.81
C VAL A 113 -0.74 -16.22 -19.62
N ASN A 114 -2.06 -16.27 -19.43
CA ASN A 114 -2.71 -15.62 -18.31
C ASN A 114 -2.40 -16.35 -16.99
N THR A 115 -1.63 -15.70 -16.13
CA THR A 115 -1.34 -16.17 -14.76
C THR A 115 -2.42 -15.66 -13.82
N THR A 116 -3.25 -16.55 -13.28
CA THR A 116 -4.46 -16.18 -12.53
C THR A 116 -4.27 -16.17 -11.02
N GLY A 117 -4.98 -15.27 -10.34
CA GLY A 117 -5.10 -15.25 -8.89
C GLY A 117 -3.84 -14.79 -8.16
N ILE A 118 -3.05 -13.92 -8.75
CA ILE A 118 -1.86 -13.32 -8.13
C ILE A 118 -2.31 -12.29 -7.08
N CYS A 119 -1.80 -12.39 -5.88
CA CYS A 119 -2.04 -11.43 -4.80
C CYS A 119 -0.71 -10.94 -4.18
N PRO A 120 -0.56 -9.62 -4.03
CA PRO A 120 -1.49 -8.56 -4.39
C PRO A 120 -1.59 -8.33 -5.90
N ALA A 121 -2.54 -7.49 -6.32
CA ALA A 121 -2.57 -6.94 -7.68
C ALA A 121 -1.39 -5.97 -7.90
N ALA A 122 -1.21 -5.49 -9.14
CA ALA A 122 -0.15 -4.55 -9.51
C ALA A 122 -0.15 -3.25 -8.69
N LEU A 123 -1.33 -2.78 -8.25
CA LEU A 123 -1.42 -1.65 -7.32
C LEU A 123 -0.86 -1.93 -5.91
N GLY A 124 -0.45 -3.17 -5.65
CA GLY A 124 0.15 -3.59 -4.38
C GLY A 124 -0.84 -3.73 -3.23
N SER A 125 -0.39 -4.32 -2.11
CA SER A 125 -1.15 -4.28 -0.85
C SER A 125 -1.16 -2.89 -0.20
N LYS A 126 -0.32 -1.98 -0.65
CA LYS A 126 -0.26 -0.55 -0.37
C LYS A 126 0.46 0.14 -1.53
N ASP A 127 0.07 1.35 -1.84
CA ASP A 127 0.74 2.22 -2.81
C ASP A 127 1.12 3.56 -2.14
N GLN A 128 0.81 4.68 -2.76
CA GLN A 128 1.19 6.03 -2.33
C GLN A 128 0.58 6.49 -0.99
N GLN A 129 -0.48 5.89 -0.51
CA GLN A 129 -1.16 6.28 0.73
C GLN A 129 -0.25 6.07 1.94
N PRO A 130 0.18 7.15 2.66
CA PRO A 130 1.15 6.99 3.73
C PRO A 130 0.56 6.38 4.99
N ALA A 131 1.36 5.52 5.64
CA ALA A 131 1.10 5.05 6.99
C ALA A 131 1.49 6.12 8.02
N ALA A 132 1.01 5.97 9.25
CA ALA A 132 1.39 6.80 10.38
C ALA A 132 1.95 5.95 11.52
N PHE A 133 2.87 6.52 12.29
CA PHE A 133 3.45 5.90 13.48
C PHE A 133 3.07 6.66 14.74
N SER A 134 2.66 5.96 15.80
CA SER A 134 2.50 6.54 17.12
C SER A 134 3.58 6.02 18.07
N PRO A 135 4.44 6.89 18.61
CA PRO A 135 5.43 6.49 19.61
C PRO A 135 4.79 6.09 20.96
N ARG A 136 3.54 6.48 21.20
CA ARG A 136 2.78 6.12 22.43
C ARG A 136 2.36 4.66 22.43
N THR A 137 1.82 4.18 21.30
CA THR A 137 1.39 2.78 21.14
C THR A 137 2.52 1.89 20.63
N GLY A 138 3.51 2.46 19.95
CA GLY A 138 4.56 1.74 19.23
C GLY A 138 4.03 1.04 17.97
N LEU A 139 2.83 1.43 17.48
CA LEU A 139 2.17 0.83 16.34
C LEU A 139 2.22 1.73 15.09
N TYR A 140 2.16 1.08 13.95
CA TYR A 140 1.99 1.70 12.63
C TYR A 140 0.57 1.50 12.16
N TYR A 141 -0.07 2.56 11.68
CA TYR A 141 -1.43 2.54 11.14
C TYR A 141 -1.35 2.59 9.64
N VAL A 142 -1.74 1.50 9.00
CA VAL A 142 -1.44 1.27 7.59
C VAL A 142 -2.74 1.13 6.79
N PRO A 143 -2.98 2.03 5.83
CA PRO A 143 -4.04 1.85 4.85
C PRO A 143 -3.61 0.78 3.85
N THR A 144 -4.48 -0.19 3.55
CA THR A 144 -4.13 -1.31 2.67
C THR A 144 -5.12 -1.54 1.55
N ASN A 145 -4.63 -2.19 0.50
CA ASN A 145 -5.40 -2.79 -0.57
C ASN A 145 -5.47 -4.30 -0.32
N HIS A 146 -6.63 -4.89 -0.58
CA HIS A 146 -6.86 -6.34 -0.47
C HIS A 146 -7.44 -6.83 -1.80
N VAL A 147 -6.62 -6.73 -2.84
CA VAL A 147 -6.98 -6.91 -4.25
C VAL A 147 -5.96 -7.84 -4.91
N CYS A 148 -6.47 -8.74 -5.74
CA CYS A 148 -5.66 -9.68 -6.52
C CYS A 148 -5.84 -9.40 -8.02
N MET A 149 -5.07 -10.08 -8.87
CA MET A 149 -5.13 -9.91 -10.32
C MET A 149 -4.93 -11.21 -11.08
N ASP A 150 -5.44 -11.21 -12.29
CA ASP A 150 -4.94 -12.04 -13.37
C ASP A 150 -4.00 -11.18 -14.22
N TYR A 151 -2.94 -11.76 -14.74
CA TYR A 151 -1.88 -11.05 -15.43
C TYR A 151 -1.39 -11.87 -16.63
N GLU A 152 -1.55 -11.29 -17.83
CA GLU A 152 -1.12 -11.88 -19.10
C GLU A 152 -0.08 -10.99 -19.75
N PRO A 153 1.22 -11.35 -19.68
CA PRO A 153 2.27 -10.57 -20.32
C PRO A 153 2.26 -10.78 -21.82
N PHE A 154 2.56 -9.73 -22.59
CA PHE A 154 2.73 -9.78 -24.04
C PHE A 154 3.89 -8.91 -24.51
N GLU A 155 4.40 -9.20 -25.71
CA GLU A 155 5.44 -8.38 -26.30
C GLU A 155 4.90 -7.01 -26.67
N VAL A 156 5.63 -5.95 -26.33
CA VAL A 156 5.24 -4.58 -26.60
C VAL A 156 6.39 -3.81 -27.23
N GLU A 157 6.10 -3.07 -28.29
CA GLU A 157 7.03 -2.14 -28.90
C GLU A 157 6.85 -0.72 -28.35
N TYR A 158 7.95 0.00 -28.20
CA TYR A 158 7.89 1.40 -27.78
C TYR A 158 7.30 2.27 -28.89
N VAL A 159 6.21 2.96 -28.57
CA VAL A 159 5.60 3.99 -29.41
C VAL A 159 5.53 5.29 -28.62
N ALA A 160 6.18 6.35 -29.14
CA ALA A 160 6.21 7.64 -28.48
C ALA A 160 4.79 8.19 -28.22
N GLY A 161 4.53 8.62 -26.99
CA GLY A 161 3.22 9.13 -26.56
C GLY A 161 2.17 8.09 -26.23
N GLN A 162 2.49 6.80 -26.33
CA GLN A 162 1.61 5.70 -25.88
C GLN A 162 2.12 5.11 -24.57
N PRO A 163 1.21 4.57 -23.72
CA PRO A 163 1.61 3.80 -22.54
C PRO A 163 2.48 2.60 -22.94
N TYR A 164 3.62 2.42 -22.28
CA TYR A 164 4.51 1.28 -22.49
C TYR A 164 4.24 0.23 -21.42
N VAL A 165 3.14 -0.51 -21.59
CA VAL A 165 2.68 -1.56 -20.67
C VAL A 165 2.55 -2.85 -21.46
N GLY A 166 3.37 -3.84 -21.12
CA GLY A 166 3.42 -5.16 -21.77
C GLY A 166 2.57 -6.21 -21.07
N ALA A 167 1.37 -5.86 -20.59
CA ALA A 167 0.48 -6.83 -19.98
C ALA A 167 -0.99 -6.40 -20.03
N THR A 168 -1.87 -7.39 -20.12
CA THR A 168 -3.29 -7.26 -19.80
C THR A 168 -3.50 -7.66 -18.34
N LEU A 169 -4.12 -6.79 -17.57
CA LEU A 169 -4.45 -7.03 -16.16
C LEU A 169 -5.95 -7.06 -15.96
N ASN A 170 -6.40 -7.90 -15.03
CA ASN A 170 -7.75 -7.89 -14.50
C ASN A 170 -7.67 -7.93 -12.98
N MET A 171 -8.16 -6.89 -12.30
CA MET A 171 -8.10 -6.81 -10.84
C MET A 171 -9.46 -7.14 -10.22
N PHE A 172 -9.43 -7.80 -9.07
CA PHE A 172 -10.63 -8.22 -8.34
C PHE A 172 -10.35 -8.32 -6.84
N PRO A 173 -11.40 -8.31 -5.98
CA PRO A 173 -11.23 -8.51 -4.54
C PRO A 173 -10.51 -9.81 -4.22
N ALA A 174 -9.68 -9.81 -3.19
CA ALA A 174 -8.98 -11.02 -2.76
C ALA A 174 -9.97 -12.16 -2.43
N PRO A 175 -9.65 -13.43 -2.75
CA PRO A 175 -10.54 -14.57 -2.57
C PRO A 175 -11.02 -14.73 -1.12
N GLY A 176 -12.31 -15.02 -0.96
CA GLY A 176 -12.95 -15.22 0.35
C GLY A 176 -13.28 -13.92 1.09
N GLY A 177 -12.92 -12.75 0.52
CA GLY A 177 -13.19 -11.44 1.10
C GLY A 177 -14.49 -10.81 0.60
N THR A 178 -15.19 -10.12 1.51
CA THR A 178 -16.30 -9.22 1.19
C THR A 178 -15.84 -7.76 1.13
N HIS A 179 -14.53 -7.52 1.20
CA HIS A 179 -13.88 -6.23 1.30
C HIS A 179 -12.63 -6.19 0.41
N MET A 180 -12.25 -5.00 0.00
CA MET A 180 -11.11 -4.76 -0.90
C MET A 180 -9.98 -3.98 -0.21
N GLY A 181 -10.15 -3.60 1.03
CA GLY A 181 -9.15 -2.90 1.82
C GLY A 181 -9.26 -3.18 3.29
N ASN A 182 -8.19 -2.89 4.00
CA ASN A 182 -8.17 -2.89 5.45
C ASN A 182 -7.42 -1.66 5.95
N PHE A 183 -7.89 -1.09 7.05
CA PHE A 183 -7.08 -0.17 7.82
C PHE A 183 -6.56 -0.93 9.02
N ILE A 184 -5.24 -1.14 9.09
CA ILE A 184 -4.64 -2.02 10.11
C ILE A 184 -3.75 -1.26 11.06
N ALA A 185 -3.61 -1.78 12.30
CA ALA A 185 -2.49 -1.47 13.17
C ALA A 185 -1.47 -2.59 13.12
N TRP A 186 -0.22 -2.22 12.89
CA TRP A 186 0.89 -3.14 12.70
C TRP A 186 1.95 -2.97 13.79
N ASP A 187 2.34 -4.07 14.42
CA ASP A 187 3.54 -4.10 15.27
C ASP A 187 4.76 -4.52 14.44
N ALA A 188 5.58 -3.54 14.09
CA ALA A 188 6.77 -3.75 13.26
C ALA A 188 7.91 -4.47 13.99
N ARG A 189 7.81 -4.62 15.32
CA ARG A 189 8.80 -5.34 16.15
C ARG A 189 8.58 -6.85 16.08
N GLU A 190 7.31 -7.25 15.94
CA GLU A 190 6.85 -8.65 15.89
C GLU A 190 6.43 -9.09 14.48
N GLY A 191 6.23 -8.15 13.56
CA GLY A 191 5.74 -8.44 12.21
C GLY A 191 4.30 -8.96 12.20
N LYS A 192 3.39 -8.29 12.90
CA LYS A 192 2.00 -8.78 12.99
C LYS A 192 0.96 -7.67 13.01
N ILE A 193 -0.21 -7.98 12.49
CA ILE A 193 -1.42 -7.16 12.62
C ILE A 193 -1.93 -7.27 14.06
N VAL A 194 -2.13 -6.13 14.72
CA VAL A 194 -2.70 -6.03 16.07
C VAL A 194 -4.23 -5.97 16.01
N TRP A 195 -4.74 -5.14 15.10
CA TRP A 195 -6.16 -5.06 14.76
C TRP A 195 -6.34 -4.68 13.29
N SER A 196 -7.52 -4.95 12.74
CA SER A 196 -7.85 -4.70 11.35
C SER A 196 -9.31 -4.27 11.22
N ASN A 197 -9.54 -3.19 10.49
CA ASN A 197 -10.86 -2.71 10.11
C ASN A 197 -11.06 -2.94 8.61
N PRO A 198 -11.88 -3.91 8.20
CA PRO A 198 -12.17 -4.15 6.80
C PRO A 198 -13.00 -3.00 6.21
N GLU A 199 -12.66 -2.60 4.98
CA GLU A 199 -13.36 -1.57 4.22
C GLU A 199 -13.81 -2.13 2.88
N ARG A 200 -15.00 -1.72 2.43
CA ARG A 200 -15.58 -2.21 1.18
C ARG A 200 -14.64 -2.09 -0.01
N PHE A 201 -14.01 -0.93 -0.15
CA PHE A 201 -12.99 -0.65 -1.17
C PHE A 201 -11.61 -0.51 -0.51
N SER A 202 -10.57 -0.54 -1.33
CA SER A 202 -9.21 -0.22 -0.88
C SER A 202 -9.15 1.07 -0.09
N VAL A 203 -8.29 1.12 0.93
CA VAL A 203 -8.06 2.34 1.70
C VAL A 203 -6.96 3.15 1.04
N TRP A 204 -7.35 4.16 0.26
CA TRP A 204 -6.43 5.00 -0.52
C TRP A 204 -6.02 6.30 0.16
N SER A 205 -6.59 6.60 1.30
CA SER A 205 -6.25 7.77 2.11
C SER A 205 -5.02 7.49 2.98
N GLY A 206 -4.19 8.50 3.17
CA GLY A 206 -3.15 8.45 4.20
C GLY A 206 -3.73 8.41 5.61
N ALA A 207 -2.98 7.83 6.54
CA ALA A 207 -3.29 7.78 7.97
C ALA A 207 -2.74 9.00 8.72
N LEU A 208 -3.47 9.49 9.73
CA LEU A 208 -3.03 10.51 10.68
C LEU A 208 -3.15 9.99 12.10
N ALA A 209 -2.04 9.81 12.82
CA ALA A 209 -2.04 9.49 14.24
C ALA A 209 -1.85 10.76 15.08
N THR A 210 -2.68 10.92 16.11
CA THR A 210 -2.61 12.05 17.04
C THR A 210 -1.98 11.68 18.38
N ALA A 211 -1.57 12.69 19.15
CA ALA A 211 -1.00 12.49 20.48
C ALA A 211 -2.02 12.02 21.52
N THR A 212 -3.31 12.03 21.21
CA THR A 212 -4.41 11.62 22.10
C THR A 212 -4.93 10.21 21.79
N ASP A 213 -4.13 9.40 21.09
CA ASP A 213 -4.45 8.01 20.71
C ASP A 213 -5.71 7.89 19.82
N VAL A 214 -5.96 8.93 18.99
CA VAL A 214 -6.96 8.90 17.92
C VAL A 214 -6.24 8.85 16.59
N VAL A 215 -6.69 7.96 15.71
CA VAL A 215 -6.17 7.82 14.35
C VAL A 215 -7.26 8.12 13.35
N PHE A 216 -6.94 8.94 12.36
CA PHE A 216 -7.86 9.31 11.28
C PHE A 216 -7.42 8.67 9.96
N TYR A 217 -8.40 8.27 9.15
CA TYR A 217 -8.23 7.85 7.77
C TYR A 217 -9.52 8.08 6.97
N GLY A 218 -9.40 8.12 5.65
CA GLY A 218 -10.54 8.25 4.75
C GLY A 218 -10.85 6.95 4.02
N THR A 219 -12.08 6.81 3.51
CA THR A 219 -12.50 5.68 2.68
C THR A 219 -12.88 6.13 1.29
N LEU A 220 -12.81 5.22 0.29
CA LEU A 220 -13.28 5.52 -1.06
C LEU A 220 -14.79 5.73 -1.13
N GLU A 221 -15.57 5.19 -0.19
CA GLU A 221 -16.98 5.49 -0.06
C GLU A 221 -17.24 6.94 0.40
N GLY A 222 -16.20 7.66 0.83
CA GLY A 222 -16.29 9.06 1.25
C GLY A 222 -16.59 9.23 2.74
N TYR A 223 -16.07 8.39 3.60
CA TYR A 223 -16.08 8.62 5.03
C TYR A 223 -14.71 9.04 5.53
N LEU A 224 -14.63 10.14 6.27
CA LEU A 224 -13.53 10.40 7.18
C LEU A 224 -13.87 9.72 8.50
N LYS A 225 -13.02 8.81 8.95
CA LYS A 225 -13.19 8.04 10.18
C LYS A 225 -12.13 8.41 11.20
N ALA A 226 -12.52 8.41 12.49
CA ALA A 226 -11.63 8.48 13.64
C ALA A 226 -11.76 7.18 14.43
N VAL A 227 -10.64 6.53 14.71
CA VAL A 227 -10.60 5.26 15.45
C VAL A 227 -9.66 5.34 16.65
N ASP A 228 -9.94 4.53 17.66
CA ASP A 228 -9.05 4.34 18.80
C ASP A 228 -7.76 3.64 18.35
N ALA A 229 -6.63 4.22 18.70
CA ALA A 229 -5.31 3.76 18.25
C ALA A 229 -4.94 2.35 18.71
N GLN A 230 -5.43 1.92 19.90
CA GLN A 230 -5.08 0.63 20.49
C GLN A 230 -5.98 -0.50 20.01
N THR A 231 -7.25 -0.21 19.74
CA THR A 231 -8.27 -1.22 19.48
C THR A 231 -8.87 -1.19 18.08
N GLY A 232 -8.66 -0.11 17.32
CA GLY A 232 -9.30 0.10 16.02
C GLY A 232 -10.80 0.44 16.10
N ARG A 233 -11.38 0.52 17.31
CA ARG A 233 -12.79 0.84 17.48
C ARG A 233 -13.11 2.21 16.90
N GLU A 234 -14.14 2.28 16.01
CA GLU A 234 -14.61 3.54 15.45
C GLU A 234 -15.16 4.43 16.57
N LEU A 235 -14.64 5.66 16.65
CA LEU A 235 -15.03 6.68 17.61
C LEU A 235 -15.98 7.70 16.96
N TRP A 236 -15.73 8.02 15.71
CA TRP A 236 -16.48 9.00 14.96
C TRP A 236 -16.27 8.81 13.46
N ARG A 237 -17.25 9.24 12.68
CA ARG A 237 -17.15 9.34 11.22
C ARG A 237 -17.97 10.48 10.66
N PHE A 238 -17.55 10.98 9.53
CA PHE A 238 -18.25 12.03 8.77
C PHE A 238 -18.30 11.64 7.29
N LYS A 239 -19.47 11.80 6.66
CA LYS A 239 -19.63 11.57 5.22
C LYS A 239 -19.18 12.84 4.48
N THR A 240 -18.07 12.74 3.74
CA THR A 240 -17.57 13.79 2.85
C THR A 240 -18.32 13.81 1.53
N ALA A 241 -18.12 14.84 0.72
CA ALA A 241 -18.81 14.99 -0.57
C ALA A 241 -18.35 13.96 -1.63
N SER A 242 -17.18 13.36 -1.46
CA SER A 242 -16.61 12.37 -2.38
C SER A 242 -15.77 11.35 -1.61
N GLY A 243 -15.28 10.31 -2.28
CA GLY A 243 -14.27 9.40 -1.75
C GLY A 243 -12.99 10.14 -1.36
N VAL A 244 -12.20 9.55 -0.47
CA VAL A 244 -10.98 10.16 0.04
C VAL A 244 -9.77 9.35 -0.43
N ILE A 245 -8.92 9.98 -1.25
CA ILE A 245 -7.60 9.48 -1.64
C ILE A 245 -6.47 10.39 -1.13
N GLY A 246 -6.83 11.59 -0.65
CA GLY A 246 -5.90 12.53 -0.08
C GLY A 246 -5.51 12.18 1.35
N ASN A 247 -4.43 12.82 1.82
CA ASN A 247 -3.98 12.65 3.19
C ASN A 247 -4.84 13.46 4.16
N VAL A 248 -5.06 12.89 5.35
CA VAL A 248 -5.63 13.61 6.47
C VAL A 248 -4.50 14.39 7.15
N ASN A 249 -4.73 15.67 7.41
CA ASN A 249 -3.74 16.55 8.02
C ASN A 249 -4.29 17.18 9.29
N THR A 250 -3.40 17.56 10.20
CA THR A 250 -3.75 18.33 11.38
C THR A 250 -2.83 19.54 11.54
N TYR A 251 -3.39 20.62 12.06
CA TYR A 251 -2.67 21.85 12.38
C TYR A 251 -3.33 22.58 13.56
N THR A 252 -2.60 23.49 14.18
CA THR A 252 -3.10 24.35 15.24
C THR A 252 -3.17 25.79 14.74
N HIS A 253 -4.30 26.44 14.99
CA HIS A 253 -4.50 27.88 14.73
C HIS A 253 -5.26 28.50 15.90
N ASP A 254 -4.78 29.63 16.44
CA ASP A 254 -5.32 30.32 17.60
C ASP A 254 -5.63 29.39 18.81
N GLY A 255 -4.70 28.47 19.09
CA GLY A 255 -4.83 27.56 20.22
C GLY A 255 -5.84 26.41 20.03
N LYS A 256 -6.51 26.31 18.88
CA LYS A 256 -7.42 25.23 18.53
C LYS A 256 -6.76 24.28 17.52
N GLN A 257 -7.00 22.99 17.72
CA GLN A 257 -6.59 21.97 16.77
C GLN A 257 -7.64 21.82 15.68
N TYR A 258 -7.17 21.65 14.46
CA TYR A 258 -7.99 21.37 13.28
C TYR A 258 -7.52 20.09 12.60
N VAL A 259 -8.47 19.36 12.03
CA VAL A 259 -8.23 18.24 11.12
C VAL A 259 -8.80 18.62 9.76
N SER A 260 -8.01 18.45 8.71
CA SER A 260 -8.42 18.74 7.34
C SER A 260 -8.22 17.54 6.43
N VAL A 261 -9.14 17.40 5.47
CA VAL A 261 -9.07 16.36 4.44
C VAL A 261 -9.61 16.91 3.11
N LEU A 262 -8.91 16.61 2.04
CA LEU A 262 -9.40 16.82 0.67
C LEU A 262 -10.10 15.54 0.21
N SER A 263 -11.41 15.62 -0.04
CA SER A 263 -12.19 14.53 -0.64
C SER A 263 -12.31 14.72 -2.14
N GLY A 264 -12.06 13.67 -2.89
CA GLY A 264 -12.11 13.59 -4.34
C GLY A 264 -11.54 12.23 -4.75
N VAL A 265 -12.12 11.61 -5.77
CA VAL A 265 -11.66 10.34 -6.31
C VAL A 265 -10.93 10.59 -7.63
N GLY A 266 -9.78 9.96 -7.79
CA GLY A 266 -8.95 10.01 -8.98
C GLY A 266 -7.93 8.88 -8.98
N GLY A 267 -6.87 9.05 -9.75
CA GLY A 267 -5.85 8.02 -9.88
C GLY A 267 -6.43 6.71 -10.36
N TRP A 268 -5.78 5.62 -10.03
CA TRP A 268 -6.16 4.28 -10.47
C TRP A 268 -7.57 3.88 -10.02
N ALA A 269 -7.94 4.13 -8.76
CA ALA A 269 -9.27 3.81 -8.24
C ALA A 269 -10.41 4.58 -8.95
N GLY A 270 -10.13 5.77 -9.47
CA GLY A 270 -11.12 6.62 -10.14
C GLY A 270 -11.18 6.50 -11.65
N ILE A 271 -10.35 5.67 -12.27
CA ILE A 271 -10.19 5.65 -13.73
C ILE A 271 -11.50 5.31 -14.46
N GLY A 272 -12.24 4.31 -13.97
CA GLY A 272 -13.54 3.91 -14.52
C GLY A 272 -14.67 4.91 -14.26
N MET A 273 -14.44 5.91 -13.39
CA MET A 273 -15.40 7.01 -13.15
C MET A 273 -15.05 8.25 -13.99
N ALA A 274 -13.77 8.46 -14.27
CA ALA A 274 -13.26 9.65 -14.95
C ALA A 274 -13.24 9.52 -16.48
N ILE A 275 -13.09 8.29 -16.99
CA ILE A 275 -13.03 8.02 -18.42
C ILE A 275 -14.32 7.32 -18.84
N PRO A 276 -15.14 7.93 -19.73
CA PRO A 276 -16.34 7.30 -20.28
C PRO A 276 -15.99 6.02 -21.04
N ASP A 277 -16.97 5.12 -21.14
CA ASP A 277 -16.95 3.93 -21.98
C ASP A 277 -15.92 2.84 -21.58
N LEU A 278 -15.31 2.92 -20.40
CA LEU A 278 -14.52 1.83 -19.84
C LEU A 278 -15.45 0.81 -19.17
N GLU A 279 -15.66 -0.33 -19.84
CA GLU A 279 -16.62 -1.35 -19.38
C GLU A 279 -16.00 -2.71 -19.09
N ASN A 280 -14.89 -3.02 -19.75
CA ASN A 280 -14.22 -4.30 -19.60
C ASN A 280 -13.43 -4.35 -18.29
N SER A 281 -13.37 -5.52 -17.67
CA SER A 281 -12.63 -5.71 -16.42
C SER A 281 -11.12 -5.44 -16.54
N SER A 282 -10.57 -5.54 -17.75
CA SER A 282 -9.16 -5.23 -18.06
C SER A 282 -8.92 -3.76 -18.38
N ASP A 283 -9.96 -2.95 -18.57
CA ASP A 283 -9.80 -1.52 -18.85
C ASP A 283 -9.11 -0.79 -17.69
N GLY A 284 -8.38 0.28 -18.02
CA GLY A 284 -7.66 1.06 -17.03
C GLY A 284 -6.62 0.24 -16.27
N LEU A 285 -5.89 -0.62 -16.98
CA LEU A 285 -4.91 -1.55 -16.38
C LEU A 285 -5.54 -2.44 -15.31
N GLY A 286 -6.74 -2.95 -15.57
CA GLY A 286 -7.48 -3.85 -14.69
C GLY A 286 -8.25 -3.16 -13.55
N ALA A 287 -8.12 -1.84 -13.39
CA ALA A 287 -8.77 -1.13 -12.30
C ALA A 287 -10.30 -1.15 -12.39
N VAL A 288 -10.86 -1.15 -13.62
CA VAL A 288 -12.31 -1.24 -13.82
C VAL A 288 -12.87 -2.54 -13.24
N GLY A 289 -12.15 -3.66 -13.35
CA GLY A 289 -12.52 -4.92 -12.75
C GLY A 289 -12.72 -4.83 -11.22
N ALA A 290 -11.82 -4.14 -10.53
CA ALA A 290 -11.90 -3.97 -9.09
C ALA A 290 -12.88 -2.87 -8.67
N TYR A 291 -12.87 -1.70 -9.35
CA TYR A 291 -13.48 -0.47 -8.84
C TYR A 291 -14.75 -0.03 -9.59
N LYS A 292 -15.26 -0.79 -10.57
CA LYS A 292 -16.47 -0.44 -11.34
C LYS A 292 -17.66 -0.05 -10.44
N ALA A 293 -17.85 -0.75 -9.33
CA ALA A 293 -18.93 -0.48 -8.39
C ALA A 293 -18.80 0.84 -7.61
N LEU A 294 -17.63 1.47 -7.62
CA LEU A 294 -17.34 2.66 -6.82
C LEU A 294 -18.24 3.84 -7.18
N SER A 295 -18.62 3.98 -8.47
CA SER A 295 -19.54 5.01 -8.96
C SER A 295 -20.93 4.99 -8.32
N SER A 296 -21.35 3.84 -7.77
CA SER A 296 -22.60 3.71 -7.01
C SER A 296 -22.49 4.22 -5.57
N TRP A 297 -21.30 4.52 -5.09
CA TRP A 297 -21.04 4.88 -3.69
C TRP A 297 -20.55 6.31 -3.51
N THR A 298 -19.89 6.85 -4.51
CA THR A 298 -19.28 8.17 -4.45
C THR A 298 -19.24 8.85 -5.82
N ASN A 299 -18.89 10.14 -5.82
CA ASN A 299 -18.68 10.95 -7.01
C ASN A 299 -17.22 11.35 -7.13
N LEU A 300 -16.80 11.86 -8.29
CA LEU A 300 -15.45 12.38 -8.49
C LEU A 300 -15.12 13.50 -7.50
N GLY A 301 -15.92 14.54 -7.43
CA GLY A 301 -15.85 15.62 -6.43
C GLY A 301 -14.51 16.36 -6.36
N GLY A 302 -14.38 17.17 -5.36
CA GLY A 302 -13.18 17.94 -5.01
C GLY A 302 -13.52 18.95 -3.92
N VAL A 303 -13.53 18.53 -2.63
CA VAL A 303 -13.94 19.38 -1.49
C VAL A 303 -12.93 19.28 -0.36
N LEU A 304 -12.44 20.43 0.10
CA LEU A 304 -11.68 20.54 1.32
C LEU A 304 -12.64 20.64 2.51
N SER A 305 -12.59 19.68 3.41
CA SER A 305 -13.32 19.71 4.68
C SER A 305 -12.34 19.99 5.83
N VAL A 306 -12.73 20.88 6.73
CA VAL A 306 -11.95 21.26 7.91
C VAL A 306 -12.82 21.11 9.14
N PHE A 307 -12.31 20.41 10.14
CA PHE A 307 -12.97 20.12 11.41
C PHE A 307 -12.18 20.75 12.54
N SER A 308 -12.88 21.38 13.49
CA SER A 308 -12.30 21.86 14.75
C SER A 308 -12.50 20.76 15.82
N LEU A 309 -11.46 20.40 16.52
CA LEU A 309 -11.47 19.49 17.66
C LEU A 309 -11.66 20.25 18.98
#